data_84f6d21b847df8bf56c7bb49c0c5a5b8
#
_entry.id   84f6d21b847df8bf56c7bb49c0c5a5b8
#
_cell.length_a   1.000
_cell.length_b   1.000
_cell.length_c   1.000
_cell.angle_alpha   90.00
_cell.angle_beta   90.00
_cell.angle_gamma   90.00
#
_symmetry.space_group_name_H-M   'P 1'
#
loop_
_entity.id
_entity.type
_entity.pdbx_description
1 polymer ?
#
loop_
_entity_poly.entity_id
_entity_poly.type
_entity_poly.pdbx_seq_one_letter_code
_entity_poly.pdbx_strand_id
1 'polypeptide(L)'
;MATIDYLLRAAQLPDSPSAKLDAEWLLAAALGKGTSYLRTWPDCEVLPEVEARFAAYLERRRLGEPVAYILGRQGFWSLDLEVAPHTLIPRPDTELLVETALDMLPAGPADVLDLGTGTGAIALALATERSAWRLTGVDRISEAVSLANRNAQRLGLGNVRFIESLWFSSLAGQRYGLIVSNPPYIRASDPHLLQGDVRFEPSSALVAGEDGLDDIRLIIEQAPTHLLSSGWLILEHGYDQAMAVRTLLFDGGFVDVASRKDFGGHERVSFGRLR
;
A
#
# COMPACT_ATOMS: atom_id res chain seq x y z
N MET A 1 -35.26 16.90 9.80
CA MET A 1 -34.00 16.10 9.72
C MET A 1 -32.96 16.95 9.00
N ALA A 2 -31.67 16.74 9.28
CA ALA A 2 -30.62 17.45 8.56
C ALA A 2 -30.53 16.91 7.11
N THR A 3 -30.17 17.78 6.16
CA THR A 3 -29.91 17.35 4.78
C THR A 3 -28.44 17.02 4.58
N ILE A 4 -28.12 16.31 3.49
CA ILE A 4 -26.73 15.98 3.09
C ILE A 4 -25.89 17.25 3.01
N ASP A 5 -26.37 18.28 2.30
CA ASP A 5 -25.66 19.57 2.12
C ASP A 5 -25.42 20.27 3.47
N TYR A 6 -26.45 20.28 4.35
CA TYR A 6 -26.31 20.85 5.70
C TYR A 6 -25.21 20.14 6.50
N LEU A 7 -25.19 18.79 6.51
CA LEU A 7 -24.20 18.02 7.25
C LEU A 7 -22.78 18.24 6.73
N LEU A 8 -22.59 18.29 5.40
CA LEU A 8 -21.29 18.57 4.80
C LEU A 8 -20.77 19.98 5.12
N ARG A 9 -21.64 20.99 5.10
CA ARG A 9 -21.26 22.37 5.47
C ARG A 9 -20.97 22.52 6.96
N ALA A 10 -21.67 21.78 7.81
CA ALA A 10 -21.48 21.79 9.24
C ALA A 10 -20.23 20.99 9.70
N ALA A 11 -19.69 20.12 8.83
CA ALA A 11 -18.52 19.33 9.12
C ALA A 11 -17.28 20.22 9.26
N GLN A 12 -16.68 20.23 10.45
CA GLN A 12 -15.46 20.99 10.74
C GLN A 12 -14.30 20.05 11.04
N LEU A 13 -13.27 20.10 10.19
CA LEU A 13 -12.03 19.33 10.31
C LEU A 13 -10.84 20.29 10.12
N PRO A 14 -10.58 21.19 11.09
CA PRO A 14 -9.62 22.30 10.92
C PRO A 14 -8.19 21.81 10.66
N ASP A 15 -7.82 20.66 11.19
CA ASP A 15 -6.46 20.13 11.09
C ASP A 15 -6.30 19.16 9.89
N SER A 16 -7.35 18.94 9.10
CA SER A 16 -7.25 18.10 7.90
C SER A 16 -6.91 18.93 6.66
N PRO A 17 -5.86 18.58 5.90
CA PRO A 17 -5.54 19.23 4.63
C PRO A 17 -6.58 18.97 3.54
N SER A 18 -7.44 17.96 3.73
CA SER A 18 -8.50 17.51 2.81
C SER A 18 -9.89 17.52 3.44
N ALA A 19 -10.16 18.44 4.36
CA ALA A 19 -11.36 18.48 5.20
C ALA A 19 -12.67 18.21 4.46
N LYS A 20 -12.86 18.83 3.29
CA LYS A 20 -14.08 18.64 2.48
C LYS A 20 -14.18 17.23 1.93
N LEU A 21 -13.09 16.70 1.39
CA LEU A 21 -13.04 15.35 0.82
C LEU A 21 -13.24 14.30 1.92
N ASP A 22 -12.59 14.49 3.06
CA ASP A 22 -12.74 13.60 4.23
C ASP A 22 -14.20 13.54 4.68
N ALA A 23 -14.86 14.70 4.82
CA ALA A 23 -16.29 14.76 5.18
C ALA A 23 -17.19 14.08 4.14
N GLU A 24 -16.92 14.27 2.84
CA GLU A 24 -17.65 13.59 1.76
C GLU A 24 -17.51 12.06 1.88
N TRP A 25 -16.29 11.52 2.07
CA TRP A 25 -16.06 10.09 2.23
C TRP A 25 -16.73 9.52 3.47
N LEU A 26 -16.61 10.21 4.62
CA LEU A 26 -17.21 9.78 5.89
C LEU A 26 -18.74 9.77 5.83
N LEU A 27 -19.37 10.79 5.23
CA LEU A 27 -20.83 10.84 5.09
C LEU A 27 -21.34 9.81 4.08
N ALA A 28 -20.64 9.62 2.96
CA ALA A 28 -20.98 8.60 1.97
C ALA A 28 -20.97 7.20 2.61
N ALA A 29 -19.94 6.88 3.37
CA ALA A 29 -19.83 5.62 4.11
C ALA A 29 -20.93 5.47 5.17
N ALA A 30 -21.24 6.54 5.92
CA ALA A 30 -22.34 6.52 6.89
C ALA A 30 -23.69 6.23 6.24
N LEU A 31 -23.91 6.72 5.02
CA LEU A 31 -25.12 6.47 4.22
C LEU A 31 -25.13 5.10 3.52
N GLY A 32 -23.98 4.41 3.44
CA GLY A 32 -23.82 3.22 2.60
C GLY A 32 -23.96 3.53 1.10
N LYS A 33 -23.52 4.71 0.67
CA LYS A 33 -23.59 5.22 -0.70
C LYS A 33 -22.21 5.63 -1.21
N GLY A 34 -22.07 5.83 -2.53
CA GLY A 34 -20.89 6.48 -3.10
C GLY A 34 -20.94 8.00 -2.97
N THR A 35 -19.78 8.67 -3.09
CA THR A 35 -19.70 10.15 -3.01
C THR A 35 -20.51 10.88 -4.11
N SER A 36 -20.71 10.26 -5.27
CA SER A 36 -21.57 10.78 -6.33
C SER A 36 -23.03 10.97 -5.87
N TYR A 37 -23.52 10.11 -4.96
CA TYR A 37 -24.85 10.23 -4.40
C TYR A 37 -25.03 11.55 -3.65
N LEU A 38 -24.02 11.99 -2.89
CA LEU A 38 -24.05 13.23 -2.11
C LEU A 38 -24.24 14.46 -3.00
N ARG A 39 -23.61 14.44 -4.19
CA ARG A 39 -23.67 15.53 -5.17
C ARG A 39 -24.99 15.55 -5.95
N THR A 40 -25.56 14.35 -6.17
CA THR A 40 -26.81 14.20 -6.91
C THR A 40 -28.04 14.58 -6.04
N TRP A 41 -27.96 14.29 -4.74
CA TRP A 41 -29.09 14.43 -3.82
C TRP A 41 -28.73 15.27 -2.57
N PRO A 42 -28.27 16.53 -2.74
CA PRO A 42 -27.81 17.36 -1.61
C PRO A 42 -28.90 17.69 -0.61
N ASP A 43 -30.16 17.79 -1.07
CA ASP A 43 -31.33 18.13 -0.24
C ASP A 43 -32.00 16.90 0.40
N CYS A 44 -31.46 15.69 0.17
CA CYS A 44 -31.99 14.48 0.78
C CYS A 44 -31.82 14.54 2.29
N GLU A 45 -32.92 14.28 3.00
CA GLU A 45 -32.91 14.17 4.47
C GLU A 45 -32.14 12.93 4.92
N VAL A 46 -31.35 13.09 5.97
CA VAL A 46 -30.53 12.05 6.57
C VAL A 46 -31.17 11.54 7.85
N LEU A 47 -31.28 10.21 7.98
CA LEU A 47 -31.85 9.59 9.18
C LEU A 47 -31.00 9.85 10.42
N PRO A 48 -31.58 9.99 11.61
CA PRO A 48 -30.86 10.29 12.85
C PRO A 48 -29.73 9.29 13.18
N GLU A 49 -29.93 8.01 12.90
CA GLU A 49 -28.89 6.98 13.12
C GLU A 49 -27.68 7.12 12.16
N VAL A 50 -27.90 7.61 10.94
CA VAL A 50 -26.84 7.91 9.97
C VAL A 50 -26.09 9.17 10.38
N GLU A 51 -26.83 10.20 10.82
CA GLU A 51 -26.25 11.44 11.35
C GLU A 51 -25.36 11.17 12.57
N ALA A 52 -25.82 10.32 13.50
CA ALA A 52 -25.04 9.92 14.67
C ALA A 52 -23.77 9.15 14.26
N ARG A 53 -23.84 8.26 13.25
CA ARG A 53 -22.69 7.53 12.72
C ARG A 53 -21.69 8.49 12.08
N PHE A 54 -22.16 9.41 11.27
CA PHE A 54 -21.33 10.44 10.66
C PHE A 54 -20.62 11.29 11.70
N ALA A 55 -21.35 11.74 12.74
CA ALA A 55 -20.77 12.50 13.84
C ALA A 55 -19.66 11.73 14.56
N ALA A 56 -19.85 10.43 14.79
CA ALA A 56 -18.81 9.57 15.38
C ALA A 56 -17.58 9.44 14.48
N TYR A 57 -17.74 9.35 13.15
CA TYR A 57 -16.63 9.34 12.20
C TYR A 57 -15.87 10.68 12.20
N LEU A 58 -16.59 11.81 12.22
CA LEU A 58 -15.99 13.15 12.29
C LEU A 58 -15.18 13.33 13.58
N GLU A 59 -15.65 12.81 14.71
CA GLU A 59 -14.90 12.90 15.96
C GLU A 59 -13.57 12.14 15.90
N ARG A 60 -13.56 10.93 15.36
CA ARG A 60 -12.34 10.17 15.14
C ARG A 60 -11.37 10.92 14.21
N ARG A 61 -11.90 11.51 13.12
CA ARG A 61 -11.08 12.29 12.18
C ARG A 61 -10.52 13.57 12.80
N ARG A 62 -11.25 14.25 13.69
CA ARG A 62 -10.75 15.40 14.44
C ARG A 62 -9.58 15.05 15.36
N LEU A 63 -9.55 13.83 15.88
CA LEU A 63 -8.40 13.31 16.63
C LEU A 63 -7.22 12.97 15.72
N GLY A 64 -7.38 13.10 14.40
CA GLY A 64 -6.37 12.90 13.37
C GLY A 64 -6.34 11.50 12.78
N GLU A 65 -7.25 10.59 13.19
CA GLU A 65 -7.27 9.22 12.68
C GLU A 65 -7.51 9.21 11.15
N PRO A 66 -6.73 8.44 10.37
CA PRO A 66 -6.88 8.35 8.92
C PRO A 66 -8.27 7.89 8.51
N VAL A 67 -8.85 8.51 7.47
CA VAL A 67 -10.16 8.13 6.93
C VAL A 67 -10.20 6.63 6.59
N ALA A 68 -9.13 6.10 6.03
CA ALA A 68 -9.03 4.69 5.70
C ALA A 68 -9.20 3.78 6.93
N TYR A 69 -8.61 4.13 8.08
CA TYR A 69 -8.77 3.37 9.32
C TYR A 69 -10.15 3.57 9.95
N ILE A 70 -10.73 4.77 9.84
CA ILE A 70 -12.10 5.04 10.31
C ILE A 70 -13.10 4.16 9.57
N LEU A 71 -12.94 4.01 8.26
CA LEU A 71 -13.81 3.23 7.39
C LEU A 71 -13.42 1.75 7.31
N GLY A 72 -12.18 1.40 7.73
CA GLY A 72 -11.62 0.07 7.60
C GLY A 72 -11.34 -0.35 6.15
N ARG A 73 -11.29 0.60 5.21
CA ARG A 73 -11.18 0.32 3.77
C ARG A 73 -10.36 1.37 3.04
N GLN A 74 -9.64 0.93 1.99
CA GLN A 74 -8.85 1.77 1.10
C GLN A 74 -8.89 1.24 -0.32
N GLY A 75 -9.12 2.12 -1.28
CA GLY A 75 -8.96 1.82 -2.70
C GLY A 75 -7.48 1.73 -3.08
N PHE A 76 -7.11 0.73 -3.86
CA PHE A 76 -5.79 0.59 -4.46
C PHE A 76 -5.92 -0.16 -5.79
N TRP A 77 -5.37 0.36 -6.88
CA TRP A 77 -5.58 -0.17 -8.21
C TRP A 77 -7.08 -0.22 -8.54
N SER A 78 -7.58 -1.35 -9.00
CA SER A 78 -9.02 -1.59 -9.18
C SER A 78 -9.70 -2.24 -7.97
N LEU A 79 -9.02 -2.34 -6.83
CA LEU A 79 -9.43 -3.10 -5.67
C LEU A 79 -9.91 -2.18 -4.54
N ASP A 80 -10.84 -2.70 -3.74
CA ASP A 80 -11.26 -2.10 -2.49
C ASP A 80 -10.81 -3.02 -1.34
N LEU A 81 -9.78 -2.62 -0.61
CA LEU A 81 -9.08 -3.45 0.37
C LEU A 81 -9.51 -3.13 1.80
N GLU A 82 -9.64 -4.15 2.64
CA GLU A 82 -9.64 -3.95 4.09
C GLU A 82 -8.28 -3.44 4.53
N VAL A 83 -8.29 -2.47 5.46
CA VAL A 83 -7.08 -1.92 6.09
C VAL A 83 -7.24 -1.92 7.60
N ALA A 84 -6.11 -1.96 8.32
CA ALA A 84 -6.09 -1.98 9.77
C ALA A 84 -4.81 -1.28 10.30
N PRO A 85 -4.81 -0.81 11.57
CA PRO A 85 -3.69 -0.04 12.13
C PRO A 85 -2.34 -0.77 12.22
N HIS A 86 -2.29 -2.05 11.93
CA HIS A 86 -1.05 -2.86 11.91
C HIS A 86 -0.44 -3.00 10.51
N THR A 87 -0.99 -2.32 9.50
CA THR A 87 -0.44 -2.29 8.14
C THR A 87 -0.35 -0.86 7.62
N LEU A 88 0.55 -0.60 6.67
CA LEU A 88 0.56 0.63 5.89
C LEU A 88 -0.77 0.78 5.13
N ILE A 89 -1.32 1.97 5.08
CA ILE A 89 -2.43 2.30 4.18
C ILE A 89 -1.89 2.34 2.74
N PRO A 90 -2.42 1.54 1.80
CA PRO A 90 -1.96 1.54 0.41
C PRO A 90 -1.93 2.95 -0.20
N ARG A 91 -0.82 3.31 -0.83
CA ARG A 91 -0.58 4.63 -1.44
C ARG A 91 -0.76 4.58 -2.95
N PRO A 92 -1.31 5.63 -3.59
CA PRO A 92 -1.38 5.70 -5.05
C PRO A 92 -0.02 5.58 -5.73
N ASP A 93 1.05 6.13 -5.14
CA ASP A 93 2.41 6.07 -5.69
C ASP A 93 2.91 4.62 -5.85
N THR A 94 2.46 3.70 -4.99
CA THR A 94 2.79 2.27 -5.05
C THR A 94 2.20 1.57 -6.29
N GLU A 95 1.19 2.16 -6.95
CA GLU A 95 0.65 1.63 -8.20
C GLU A 95 1.70 1.62 -9.32
N LEU A 96 2.66 2.55 -9.30
CA LEU A 96 3.81 2.56 -10.22
C LEU A 96 4.66 1.28 -10.11
N LEU A 97 4.78 0.70 -8.90
CA LEU A 97 5.48 -0.57 -8.70
C LEU A 97 4.70 -1.71 -9.36
N VAL A 98 3.38 -1.73 -9.24
CA VAL A 98 2.51 -2.71 -9.93
C VAL A 98 2.65 -2.59 -11.45
N GLU A 99 2.54 -1.38 -12.01
CA GLU A 99 2.74 -1.13 -13.45
C GLU A 99 4.11 -1.61 -13.93
N THR A 100 5.17 -1.29 -13.15
CA THR A 100 6.54 -1.72 -13.47
C THR A 100 6.66 -3.24 -13.50
N ALA A 101 6.07 -3.93 -12.53
CA ALA A 101 6.07 -5.39 -12.47
C ALA A 101 5.36 -6.04 -13.66
N LEU A 102 4.21 -5.48 -14.06
CA LEU A 102 3.44 -5.95 -15.21
C LEU A 102 4.15 -5.77 -16.55
N ASP A 103 4.99 -4.73 -16.67
CA ASP A 103 5.79 -4.46 -17.87
C ASP A 103 7.05 -5.33 -17.96
N MET A 104 7.68 -5.63 -16.80
CA MET A 104 8.97 -6.34 -16.76
C MET A 104 8.82 -7.86 -16.92
N LEU A 105 7.68 -8.42 -16.52
CA LEU A 105 7.46 -9.86 -16.56
C LEU A 105 6.34 -10.22 -17.54
N PRO A 106 6.59 -11.13 -18.52
CA PRO A 106 5.57 -11.59 -19.48
C PRO A 106 4.34 -12.17 -18.81
N ALA A 107 3.20 -12.11 -19.51
CA ALA A 107 1.91 -12.60 -19.00
C ALA A 107 1.80 -14.14 -18.82
N GLY A 108 2.81 -14.92 -19.26
CA GLY A 108 2.85 -16.37 -19.08
C GLY A 108 2.98 -16.78 -17.61
N PRO A 109 2.94 -18.11 -17.32
CA PRO A 109 3.09 -18.62 -15.96
C PRO A 109 4.39 -18.14 -15.29
N ALA A 110 4.30 -17.63 -14.08
CA ALA A 110 5.45 -17.16 -13.31
C ALA A 110 5.19 -17.28 -11.81
N ASP A 111 6.26 -17.45 -11.04
CA ASP A 111 6.26 -17.32 -9.58
C ASP A 111 6.74 -15.92 -9.21
N VAL A 112 5.94 -15.20 -8.43
CA VAL A 112 6.17 -13.83 -8.02
C VAL A 112 6.12 -13.72 -6.50
N LEU A 113 7.04 -12.95 -5.92
CA LEU A 113 7.13 -12.70 -4.47
C LEU A 113 6.87 -11.23 -4.18
N ASP A 114 6.03 -10.95 -3.19
CA ASP A 114 5.79 -9.63 -2.61
C ASP A 114 6.30 -9.62 -1.15
N LEU A 115 7.37 -8.88 -0.89
CA LEU A 115 8.02 -8.77 0.41
C LEU A 115 7.46 -7.58 1.20
N GLY A 116 7.04 -7.82 2.45
CA GLY A 116 6.39 -6.80 3.28
C GLY A 116 5.00 -6.48 2.74
N THR A 117 4.20 -7.51 2.49
CA THR A 117 2.95 -7.43 1.72
C THR A 117 1.86 -6.57 2.38
N GLY A 118 1.92 -6.36 3.71
CA GLY A 118 0.96 -5.55 4.46
C GLY A 118 -0.49 -6.00 4.25
N THR A 119 -1.31 -5.17 3.63
CA THR A 119 -2.71 -5.46 3.28
C THR A 119 -2.85 -6.48 2.14
N GLY A 120 -1.76 -6.86 1.49
CA GLY A 120 -1.74 -7.63 0.27
C GLY A 120 -1.87 -6.80 -1.01
N ALA A 121 -1.83 -5.47 -0.93
CA ALA A 121 -2.20 -4.56 -2.02
C ALA A 121 -1.47 -4.87 -3.34
N ILE A 122 -0.14 -4.97 -3.32
CA ILE A 122 0.68 -5.24 -4.51
C ILE A 122 0.39 -6.64 -5.06
N ALA A 123 0.49 -7.67 -4.20
CA ALA A 123 0.25 -9.05 -4.61
C ALA A 123 -1.15 -9.26 -5.19
N LEU A 124 -2.18 -8.66 -4.56
CA LEU A 124 -3.58 -8.79 -5.01
C LEU A 124 -3.84 -8.04 -6.33
N ALA A 125 -3.23 -6.87 -6.52
CA ALA A 125 -3.30 -6.13 -7.78
C ALA A 125 -2.67 -6.96 -8.92
N LEU A 126 -1.46 -7.51 -8.70
CA LEU A 126 -0.79 -8.38 -9.67
C LEU A 126 -1.59 -9.67 -9.94
N ALA A 127 -2.19 -10.28 -8.90
CA ALA A 127 -3.01 -11.49 -9.03
C ALA A 127 -4.26 -11.26 -9.89
N THR A 128 -4.85 -10.07 -9.80
CA THR A 128 -6.03 -9.67 -10.60
C THR A 128 -5.65 -9.51 -12.07
N GLU A 129 -4.50 -8.89 -12.35
CA GLU A 129 -4.04 -8.61 -13.72
C GLU A 129 -3.45 -9.84 -14.43
N ARG A 130 -2.94 -10.82 -13.67
CA ARG A 130 -2.19 -11.96 -14.18
C ARG A 130 -2.65 -13.28 -13.54
N SER A 131 -3.75 -13.84 -14.00
CA SER A 131 -4.30 -15.10 -13.48
C SER A 131 -3.37 -16.31 -13.63
N ALA A 132 -2.41 -16.27 -14.57
CA ALA A 132 -1.42 -17.31 -14.77
C ALA A 132 -0.23 -17.22 -13.79
N TRP A 133 -0.05 -16.11 -13.09
CA TRP A 133 0.99 -15.97 -12.08
C TRP A 133 0.59 -16.64 -10.77
N ARG A 134 1.57 -17.21 -10.08
CA ARG A 134 1.44 -17.70 -8.70
C ARG A 134 2.14 -16.71 -7.78
N LEU A 135 1.37 -16.03 -6.95
CA LEU A 135 1.90 -15.02 -6.07
C LEU A 135 2.07 -15.56 -4.64
N THR A 136 3.17 -15.18 -4.03
CA THR A 136 3.41 -15.38 -2.60
C THR A 136 3.65 -14.01 -2.00
N GLY A 137 2.80 -13.57 -1.08
CA GLY A 137 3.05 -12.39 -0.25
C GLY A 137 3.60 -12.81 1.11
N VAL A 138 4.55 -12.07 1.64
CA VAL A 138 5.08 -12.34 2.98
C VAL A 138 5.08 -11.08 3.84
N ASP A 139 4.81 -11.25 5.12
CA ASP A 139 4.94 -10.20 6.13
C ASP A 139 5.40 -10.81 7.45
N ARG A 140 6.14 -10.04 8.24
CA ARG A 140 6.57 -10.46 9.58
C ARG A 140 5.48 -10.38 10.63
N ILE A 141 4.39 -9.63 10.34
CA ILE A 141 3.27 -9.38 11.22
C ILE A 141 2.14 -10.35 10.88
N SER A 142 1.81 -11.26 11.79
CA SER A 142 0.78 -12.30 11.58
C SER A 142 -0.60 -11.71 11.30
N GLU A 143 -0.92 -10.56 11.92
CA GLU A 143 -2.17 -9.83 11.68
C GLU A 143 -2.25 -9.26 10.27
N ALA A 144 -1.10 -8.80 9.70
CA ALA A 144 -1.02 -8.36 8.30
C ALA A 144 -1.26 -9.54 7.34
N VAL A 145 -0.64 -10.69 7.58
CA VAL A 145 -0.87 -11.92 6.82
C VAL A 145 -2.34 -12.33 6.87
N SER A 146 -2.95 -12.27 8.05
CA SER A 146 -4.37 -12.59 8.24
C SER A 146 -5.27 -11.61 7.47
N LEU A 147 -4.95 -10.32 7.48
CA LEU A 147 -5.66 -9.28 6.73
C LEU A 147 -5.55 -9.49 5.22
N ALA A 148 -4.35 -9.75 4.72
CA ALA A 148 -4.10 -10.01 3.30
C ALA A 148 -4.87 -11.26 2.81
N ASN A 149 -4.93 -12.32 3.63
CA ASN A 149 -5.73 -13.51 3.32
C ASN A 149 -7.24 -13.20 3.28
N ARG A 150 -7.78 -12.38 4.20
CA ARG A 150 -9.18 -11.93 4.12
C ARG A 150 -9.45 -11.13 2.85
N ASN A 151 -8.54 -10.23 2.48
CA ASN A 151 -8.65 -9.47 1.23
C ASN A 151 -8.67 -10.40 0.00
N ALA A 152 -7.78 -11.41 -0.07
CA ALA A 152 -7.77 -12.38 -1.15
C ALA A 152 -9.09 -13.16 -1.25
N GLN A 153 -9.59 -13.66 -0.12
CA GLN A 153 -10.88 -14.38 -0.06
C GLN A 153 -12.04 -13.52 -0.54
N ARG A 154 -12.11 -12.26 -0.08
CA ARG A 154 -13.17 -11.31 -0.44
C ARG A 154 -13.14 -10.96 -1.92
N LEU A 155 -11.96 -10.93 -2.53
CA LEU A 155 -11.77 -10.66 -3.96
C LEU A 155 -11.88 -11.92 -4.82
N GLY A 156 -11.98 -13.12 -4.22
CA GLY A 156 -12.09 -14.38 -4.96
C GLY A 156 -10.81 -14.80 -5.69
N LEU A 157 -9.64 -14.32 -5.23
CA LEU A 157 -8.35 -14.60 -5.86
C LEU A 157 -7.74 -15.89 -5.30
N GLY A 158 -7.61 -16.91 -6.15
CA GLY A 158 -7.07 -18.22 -5.76
C GLY A 158 -5.60 -18.44 -6.18
N ASN A 159 -5.00 -17.48 -6.90
CA ASN A 159 -3.62 -17.58 -7.40
C ASN A 159 -2.61 -16.82 -6.51
N VAL A 160 -3.00 -16.45 -5.29
CA VAL A 160 -2.16 -15.78 -4.30
C VAL A 160 -2.26 -16.47 -2.95
N ARG A 161 -1.15 -16.55 -2.23
CA ARG A 161 -1.07 -17.03 -0.84
C ARG A 161 -0.25 -16.06 -0.01
N PHE A 162 -0.55 -15.95 1.28
CA PHE A 162 0.19 -15.13 2.21
C PHE A 162 0.71 -15.97 3.36
N ILE A 163 1.99 -15.76 3.74
CA ILE A 163 2.67 -16.50 4.80
C ILE A 163 3.46 -15.55 5.70
N GLU A 164 3.60 -15.91 6.96
CA GLU A 164 4.42 -15.17 7.91
C GLU A 164 5.91 -15.44 7.64
N SER A 165 6.68 -14.36 7.42
CA SER A 165 8.11 -14.41 7.17
C SER A 165 8.74 -13.06 7.41
N LEU A 166 9.89 -13.05 8.08
CA LEU A 166 10.78 -11.90 8.07
C LEU A 166 11.61 -11.96 6.77
N TRP A 167 11.22 -11.13 5.80
CA TRP A 167 11.77 -11.15 4.45
C TRP A 167 11.78 -12.57 3.88
N PHE A 168 12.96 -13.16 3.65
CA PHE A 168 13.13 -14.47 3.02
C PHE A 168 13.19 -15.64 4.00
N SER A 169 13.09 -15.42 5.31
CA SER A 169 13.40 -16.44 6.33
C SER A 169 12.59 -17.74 6.22
N SER A 170 11.34 -17.66 5.75
CA SER A 170 10.45 -18.83 5.56
C SER A 170 10.42 -19.34 4.12
N LEU A 171 11.33 -18.86 3.23
CA LEU A 171 11.32 -19.11 1.79
C LEU A 171 12.50 -19.97 1.30
N ALA A 172 13.13 -20.73 2.20
CA ALA A 172 14.30 -21.52 1.85
C ALA A 172 14.07 -22.43 0.62
N GLY A 173 14.97 -22.35 -0.36
CA GLY A 173 14.90 -23.14 -1.60
C GLY A 173 13.85 -22.66 -2.63
N GLN A 174 13.04 -21.67 -2.32
CA GLN A 174 12.08 -21.10 -3.27
C GLN A 174 12.78 -20.05 -4.14
N ARG A 175 12.45 -20.03 -5.44
CA ARG A 175 12.94 -19.05 -6.41
C ARG A 175 11.81 -18.48 -7.24
N TYR A 176 11.94 -17.20 -7.61
CA TYR A 176 10.92 -16.40 -8.24
C TYR A 176 11.44 -15.75 -9.53
N GLY A 177 10.56 -15.57 -10.51
CA GLY A 177 10.86 -14.79 -11.70
C GLY A 177 10.85 -13.29 -11.46
N LEU A 178 10.13 -12.87 -10.40
CA LEU A 178 10.00 -11.48 -9.98
C LEU A 178 9.88 -11.40 -8.47
N ILE A 179 10.62 -10.48 -7.87
CA ILE A 179 10.47 -10.07 -6.47
C ILE A 179 10.11 -8.59 -6.47
N VAL A 180 9.04 -8.23 -5.78
CA VAL A 180 8.62 -6.84 -5.57
C VAL A 180 8.60 -6.52 -4.08
N SER A 181 8.85 -5.27 -3.71
CA SER A 181 8.68 -4.79 -2.33
C SER A 181 8.46 -3.29 -2.27
N ASN A 182 7.56 -2.88 -1.38
CA ASN A 182 7.52 -1.54 -0.82
C ASN A 182 7.98 -1.64 0.64
N PRO A 183 9.30 -1.70 0.90
CA PRO A 183 9.83 -1.85 2.25
C PRO A 183 9.76 -0.52 3.01
N PRO A 184 9.92 -0.50 4.33
CA PRO A 184 10.16 0.73 5.06
C PRO A 184 11.38 1.46 4.48
N TYR A 185 11.26 2.79 4.32
CA TYR A 185 12.34 3.61 3.75
C TYR A 185 12.47 5.00 4.38
N ILE A 186 11.74 5.29 5.46
CA ILE A 186 11.80 6.58 6.15
C ILE A 186 12.94 6.54 7.19
N ARG A 187 13.73 7.63 7.22
CA ARG A 187 14.79 7.80 8.23
C ARG A 187 14.17 7.92 9.63
N ALA A 188 14.80 7.32 10.63
CA ALA A 188 14.31 7.35 12.01
C ALA A 188 14.16 8.78 12.57
N SER A 189 14.94 9.75 12.07
CA SER A 189 14.91 11.16 12.47
C SER A 189 13.97 12.04 11.64
N ASP A 190 13.19 11.46 10.71
CA ASP A 190 12.34 12.25 9.82
C ASP A 190 11.15 12.85 10.58
N PRO A 191 10.99 14.20 10.57
CA PRO A 191 9.91 14.86 11.29
C PRO A 191 8.50 14.53 10.75
N HIS A 192 8.37 14.04 9.52
CA HIS A 192 7.09 13.64 8.94
C HIS A 192 6.44 12.43 9.66
N LEU A 193 7.24 11.62 10.37
CA LEU A 193 6.73 10.50 11.18
C LEU A 193 5.73 10.93 12.27
N LEU A 194 5.81 12.20 12.71
CA LEU A 194 4.95 12.77 13.75
C LEU A 194 3.80 13.61 13.19
N GLN A 195 3.62 13.65 11.84
CA GLN A 195 2.67 14.53 11.19
C GLN A 195 1.56 13.76 10.45
N GLY A 196 0.42 14.42 10.33
CA GLY A 196 -0.71 13.93 9.52
C GLY A 196 -1.14 12.51 9.87
N ASP A 197 -1.51 11.76 8.85
CA ASP A 197 -2.01 10.39 8.95
C ASP A 197 -0.89 9.38 9.28
N VAL A 198 0.35 9.67 8.88
CA VAL A 198 1.53 8.78 9.07
C VAL A 198 1.76 8.43 10.55
N ARG A 199 1.49 9.35 11.47
CA ARG A 199 1.64 9.13 12.93
C ARG A 199 0.76 8.02 13.49
N PHE A 200 -0.28 7.58 12.76
CA PHE A 200 -1.17 6.48 13.16
C PHE A 200 -0.76 5.14 12.56
N GLU A 201 0.18 5.16 11.62
CA GLU A 201 0.65 3.96 10.96
C GLU A 201 1.78 3.30 11.75
N PRO A 202 1.96 1.97 11.67
CA PRO A 202 2.96 1.29 12.47
C PRO A 202 4.38 1.72 12.05
N SER A 203 5.19 2.16 13.01
CA SER A 203 6.58 2.58 12.74
C SER A 203 7.40 1.51 12.03
N SER A 204 7.04 0.25 12.26
CA SER A 204 7.66 -0.91 11.62
C SER A 204 7.41 -1.04 10.13
N ALA A 205 6.39 -0.34 9.59
CA ALA A 205 6.11 -0.27 8.16
C ALA A 205 6.68 1.01 7.52
N LEU A 206 7.31 1.88 8.32
CA LEU A 206 7.76 3.20 7.87
C LEU A 206 9.27 3.37 7.98
N VAL A 207 9.87 2.98 9.10
CA VAL A 207 11.24 3.36 9.49
C VAL A 207 12.24 2.26 9.18
N ALA A 208 13.33 2.62 8.48
CA ALA A 208 14.45 1.74 8.12
C ALA A 208 15.82 2.36 8.44
N GLY A 209 16.11 2.51 9.73
CA GLY A 209 17.42 2.97 10.21
C GLY A 209 17.66 4.47 10.07
N GLU A 210 18.95 4.84 10.10
CA GLU A 210 19.35 6.26 10.10
C GLU A 210 19.21 6.94 8.74
N ASP A 211 19.44 6.21 7.66
CA ASP A 211 19.34 6.73 6.29
C ASP A 211 18.11 6.22 5.50
N GLY A 212 17.30 5.34 6.13
CA GLY A 212 16.10 4.79 5.53
C GLY A 212 16.37 3.66 4.52
N LEU A 213 17.56 3.07 4.48
CA LEU A 213 17.94 2.06 3.49
C LEU A 213 18.24 0.68 4.07
N ASP A 214 18.09 0.47 5.38
CA ASP A 214 18.51 -0.78 6.00
C ASP A 214 17.76 -2.00 5.44
N ASP A 215 16.45 -1.90 5.30
CA ASP A 215 15.63 -2.99 4.75
C ASP A 215 15.90 -3.20 3.25
N ILE A 216 16.11 -2.12 2.49
CA ILE A 216 16.47 -2.17 1.06
C ILE A 216 17.81 -2.90 0.86
N ARG A 217 18.83 -2.60 1.70
CA ARG A 217 20.12 -3.29 1.66
C ARG A 217 19.96 -4.78 1.91
N LEU A 218 19.21 -5.14 2.95
CA LEU A 218 18.96 -6.53 3.32
C LEU A 218 18.25 -7.31 2.21
N ILE A 219 17.24 -6.70 1.59
CA ILE A 219 16.50 -7.29 0.47
C ILE A 219 17.43 -7.51 -0.73
N ILE A 220 18.20 -6.50 -1.13
CA ILE A 220 19.13 -6.59 -2.26
C ILE A 220 20.20 -7.66 -2.04
N GLU A 221 20.76 -7.78 -0.82
CA GLU A 221 21.76 -8.78 -0.46
C GLU A 221 21.22 -10.22 -0.61
N GLN A 222 19.96 -10.45 -0.18
CA GLN A 222 19.39 -11.80 -0.15
C GLN A 222 18.66 -12.20 -1.44
N ALA A 223 18.12 -11.24 -2.19
CA ALA A 223 17.32 -11.49 -3.39
C ALA A 223 18.01 -12.41 -4.44
N PRO A 224 19.34 -12.35 -4.70
CA PRO A 224 19.97 -13.23 -5.70
C PRO A 224 19.78 -14.73 -5.43
N THR A 225 19.70 -15.15 -4.17
CA THR A 225 19.48 -16.56 -3.82
C THR A 225 18.04 -17.01 -4.03
N HIS A 226 17.11 -16.06 -4.16
CA HIS A 226 15.67 -16.27 -4.32
C HIS A 226 15.14 -15.86 -5.70
N LEU A 227 16.00 -15.38 -6.60
CA LEU A 227 15.64 -15.11 -7.98
C LEU A 227 16.03 -16.26 -8.91
N LEU A 228 15.23 -16.48 -9.92
CA LEU A 228 15.62 -17.25 -11.09
C LEU A 228 16.67 -16.46 -11.89
N SER A 229 17.48 -17.17 -12.73
CA SER A 229 18.34 -16.48 -13.69
C SER A 229 17.51 -15.54 -14.56
N SER A 230 17.99 -14.32 -14.74
CA SER A 230 17.27 -13.23 -15.43
C SER A 230 15.98 -12.76 -14.74
N GLY A 231 15.74 -13.15 -13.50
CA GLY A 231 14.62 -12.63 -12.69
C GLY A 231 14.83 -11.17 -12.27
N TRP A 232 13.74 -10.47 -11.97
CA TRP A 232 13.73 -9.07 -11.64
C TRP A 232 13.53 -8.82 -10.14
N LEU A 233 14.21 -7.82 -9.61
CA LEU A 233 13.93 -7.21 -8.31
C LEU A 233 13.43 -5.79 -8.55
N ILE A 234 12.27 -5.44 -7.97
CA ILE A 234 11.65 -4.12 -8.08
C ILE A 234 11.36 -3.59 -6.68
N LEU A 235 11.84 -2.39 -6.36
CA LEU A 235 11.75 -1.78 -5.04
C LEU A 235 11.16 -0.38 -5.12
N GLU A 236 10.16 -0.09 -4.29
CA GLU A 236 9.77 1.29 -4.00
C GLU A 236 10.74 1.90 -2.98
N HIS A 237 10.93 3.22 -3.04
CA HIS A 237 11.82 3.97 -2.15
C HIS A 237 11.42 5.45 -2.05
N GLY A 238 12.03 6.18 -1.13
CA GLY A 238 11.85 7.63 -1.00
C GLY A 238 12.33 8.39 -2.25
N TYR A 239 11.70 9.53 -2.51
CA TYR A 239 11.96 10.35 -3.71
C TYR A 239 13.42 10.82 -3.87
N ASP A 240 14.18 10.86 -2.78
CA ASP A 240 15.59 11.27 -2.74
C ASP A 240 16.58 10.08 -2.70
N GLN A 241 16.08 8.84 -2.71
CA GLN A 241 16.90 7.63 -2.52
C GLN A 241 17.27 6.89 -3.82
N ALA A 242 16.72 7.26 -4.96
CA ALA A 242 16.85 6.51 -6.22
C ALA A 242 18.31 6.22 -6.62
N MET A 243 19.21 7.20 -6.49
CA MET A 243 20.62 7.02 -6.83
C MET A 243 21.30 5.99 -5.91
N ALA A 244 21.02 6.05 -4.61
CA ALA A 244 21.56 5.11 -3.63
C ALA A 244 21.04 3.69 -3.89
N VAL A 245 19.74 3.53 -4.18
CA VAL A 245 19.13 2.22 -4.46
C VAL A 245 19.70 1.62 -5.75
N ARG A 246 19.89 2.43 -6.82
CA ARG A 246 20.56 1.95 -8.05
C ARG A 246 21.99 1.49 -7.79
N THR A 247 22.75 2.23 -6.96
CA THR A 247 24.10 1.82 -6.58
C THR A 247 24.08 0.50 -5.83
N LEU A 248 23.21 0.34 -4.86
CA LEU A 248 23.05 -0.93 -4.11
C LEU A 248 22.69 -2.10 -5.04
N LEU A 249 21.78 -1.89 -6.00
CA LEU A 249 21.42 -2.92 -6.99
C LEU A 249 22.62 -3.30 -7.86
N PHE A 250 23.38 -2.30 -8.36
CA PHE A 250 24.57 -2.55 -9.17
C PHE A 250 25.64 -3.34 -8.39
N ASP A 251 25.92 -2.92 -7.16
CA ASP A 251 26.89 -3.56 -6.27
C ASP A 251 26.43 -4.99 -5.87
N GLY A 252 25.12 -5.21 -5.77
CA GLY A 252 24.49 -6.51 -5.57
C GLY A 252 24.52 -7.45 -6.79
N GLY A 253 25.15 -7.00 -7.90
CA GLY A 253 25.35 -7.83 -9.11
C GLY A 253 24.18 -7.80 -10.10
N PHE A 254 23.21 -6.92 -9.91
CA PHE A 254 22.11 -6.74 -10.86
C PHE A 254 22.56 -5.96 -12.10
N VAL A 255 21.95 -6.24 -13.23
CA VAL A 255 22.12 -5.55 -14.52
C VAL A 255 20.81 -4.90 -14.94
N ASP A 256 20.82 -4.08 -16.00
CA ASP A 256 19.66 -3.34 -16.50
C ASP A 256 19.02 -2.47 -15.40
N VAL A 257 19.86 -1.94 -14.48
CA VAL A 257 19.43 -1.14 -13.33
C VAL A 257 18.91 0.22 -13.80
N ALA A 258 17.68 0.54 -13.43
CA ALA A 258 17.04 1.81 -13.74
C ALA A 258 15.99 2.20 -12.69
N SER A 259 15.42 3.40 -12.83
CA SER A 259 14.31 3.88 -12.00
C SER A 259 13.18 4.42 -12.85
N ARG A 260 11.96 4.37 -12.30
CA ARG A 260 10.75 4.99 -12.85
C ARG A 260 10.28 6.13 -11.96
N LYS A 261 9.64 7.11 -12.60
CA LYS A 261 9.08 8.29 -11.94
C LYS A 261 7.59 8.14 -11.74
N ASP A 262 7.11 8.64 -10.60
CA ASP A 262 5.69 8.84 -10.33
C ASP A 262 5.10 9.98 -11.17
N PHE A 263 3.79 10.20 -11.07
CA PHE A 263 3.10 11.30 -11.76
C PHE A 263 3.56 12.69 -11.29
N GLY A 264 4.18 12.79 -10.10
CA GLY A 264 4.80 14.01 -9.59
C GLY A 264 6.18 14.29 -10.18
N GLY A 265 6.74 13.36 -10.99
CA GLY A 265 8.04 13.46 -11.61
C GLY A 265 9.21 13.02 -10.72
N HIS A 266 8.92 12.43 -9.55
CA HIS A 266 9.91 11.91 -8.62
C HIS A 266 10.22 10.44 -8.90
N GLU A 267 11.49 10.04 -8.86
CA GLU A 267 11.88 8.64 -8.95
C GLU A 267 11.43 7.92 -7.67
N ARG A 268 10.59 6.89 -7.82
CA ARG A 268 9.96 6.15 -6.73
C ARG A 268 10.20 4.66 -6.77
N VAL A 269 10.45 4.11 -7.95
CA VAL A 269 10.62 2.67 -8.16
C VAL A 269 11.93 2.44 -8.86
N SER A 270 12.82 1.66 -8.25
CA SER A 270 14.08 1.21 -8.86
C SER A 270 14.06 -0.30 -9.03
N PHE A 271 14.70 -0.78 -10.08
CA PHE A 271 14.72 -2.21 -10.42
C PHE A 271 16.04 -2.63 -11.04
N GLY A 272 16.30 -3.92 -10.98
CA GLY A 272 17.43 -4.57 -11.63
C GLY A 272 17.13 -6.02 -11.96
N ARG A 273 17.80 -6.55 -12.97
CA ARG A 273 17.68 -7.95 -13.41
C ARG A 273 18.90 -8.75 -12.93
N LEU A 274 18.66 -9.92 -12.33
CA LEU A 274 19.74 -10.84 -11.99
C LEU A 274 20.40 -11.38 -13.27
N ARG A 275 21.71 -11.48 -13.29
CA ARG A 275 22.47 -12.03 -14.42
C ARG A 275 22.16 -13.49 -14.70
#